data_94610a667c2d5898042838c8eaa4e127
#
_entry.id   94610a667c2d5898042838c8eaa4e127
#
_cell.length_a   1.000
_cell.length_b   1.000
_cell.length_c   1.000
_cell.angle_alpha   90.00
_cell.angle_beta   90.00
_cell.angle_gamma   90.00
#
_symmetry.space_group_name_H-M   'P 1'
#
loop_
_entity.id
_entity.type
_entity.pdbx_description
1 polymer ?
#
loop_
_entity_poly.entity_id
_entity_poly.type
_entity_poly.pdbx_seq_one_letter_code
_entity_poly.pdbx_strand_id
1 'polypeptide(L)'
;DCMLWKNKRTYKWLMSQKNNADTTGGRAIYEMVYLNKAFVEGITMFNSEDIDQCRDVNRVVGQVPAGTYLVAGLDPASTGFQACFLWAVNPDSGMMYLVDIENEEGGGVAQAKKSIKKWYEKYSLAHWVIEENGFQKAIRQDRDIKEYSARMGIHLEGHQTQKNKFDPIYGVGSMQQLFEQKLINLPYGSAESETKSNIYRRQL
;
A
#
# COMPACT_ATOMS: atom_id res chain seq x y z
N ASP A 1 28.07 14.10 24.02
CA ASP A 1 27.50 14.65 22.76
C ASP A 1 27.70 13.68 21.60
N CYS A 2 26.72 12.78 21.39
CA CYS A 2 26.74 11.77 20.32
C CYS A 2 25.97 12.20 19.07
N MET A 3 26.08 13.46 18.65
CA MET A 3 25.41 13.94 17.43
C MET A 3 26.29 13.70 16.20
N LEU A 4 25.87 12.81 15.29
CA LEU A 4 26.57 12.46 14.05
C LEU A 4 26.79 13.65 13.09
N TRP A 5 25.96 14.72 13.17
CA TRP A 5 26.02 15.86 12.24
C TRP A 5 25.91 17.21 12.94
N LYS A 6 26.82 17.47 13.90
CA LYS A 6 26.83 18.71 14.70
C LYS A 6 26.71 19.99 13.88
N ASN A 7 27.32 20.02 12.69
CA ASN A 7 27.37 21.22 11.84
C ASN A 7 26.10 21.44 10.98
N LYS A 8 25.26 20.41 10.79
CA LYS A 8 24.04 20.51 9.97
C LYS A 8 22.76 20.43 10.80
N ARG A 9 22.78 19.69 11.91
CA ARG A 9 21.62 19.44 12.77
C ARG A 9 22.06 19.53 14.23
N THR A 10 21.87 20.69 14.86
CA THR A 10 22.25 20.90 16.26
C THR A 10 21.24 20.21 17.19
N TYR A 11 21.65 19.93 18.42
CA TYR A 11 20.76 19.42 19.47
C TYR A 11 19.54 20.35 19.68
N LYS A 12 19.78 21.68 19.65
CA LYS A 12 18.70 22.68 19.75
C LYS A 12 17.68 22.54 18.61
N TRP A 13 18.16 22.32 17.40
CA TRP A 13 17.27 22.06 16.25
C TRP A 13 16.48 20.76 16.44
N LEU A 14 17.13 19.68 16.89
CA LEU A 14 16.45 18.40 17.15
C LEU A 14 15.36 18.54 18.21
N MET A 15 15.65 19.27 19.29
CA MET A 15 14.67 19.55 20.36
C MET A 15 13.53 20.43 19.87
N SER A 16 13.78 21.38 18.94
CA SER A 16 12.70 22.15 18.32
C SER A 16 11.77 21.27 17.48
N GLN A 17 12.31 20.28 16.76
CA GLN A 17 11.49 19.29 16.03
C GLN A 17 10.64 18.46 16.98
N LYS A 18 11.21 18.04 18.12
CA LYS A 18 10.47 17.32 19.15
C LYS A 18 9.32 18.17 19.73
N ASN A 19 9.56 19.42 20.03
CA ASN A 19 8.56 20.33 20.61
C ASN A 19 7.47 20.73 19.61
N ASN A 20 7.83 20.85 18.31
CA ASN A 20 6.85 21.10 17.24
C ASN A 20 6.00 19.86 16.91
N ALA A 21 6.40 18.70 17.42
CA ALA A 21 5.72 17.42 17.24
C ALA A 21 4.64 17.13 18.30
N ASP A 22 4.20 18.14 19.07
CA ASP A 22 3.22 17.99 20.16
C ASP A 22 1.78 17.67 19.70
N THR A 23 1.58 17.48 18.40
CA THR A 23 0.37 16.85 17.86
C THR A 23 0.56 15.33 17.80
N THR A 24 -0.50 14.56 18.02
CA THR A 24 -0.45 13.09 18.15
C THR A 24 0.31 12.41 16.99
N GLY A 25 0.15 12.87 15.75
CA GLY A 25 0.91 12.35 14.60
C GLY A 25 2.36 12.86 14.51
N GLY A 26 2.64 14.06 14.96
CA GLY A 26 3.98 14.66 14.89
C GLY A 26 5.00 13.97 15.79
N ARG A 27 4.59 13.48 16.97
CA ARG A 27 5.46 12.75 17.89
C ARG A 27 5.90 11.40 17.31
N ALA A 28 4.99 10.67 16.67
CA ALA A 28 5.32 9.41 15.99
C ALA A 28 6.35 9.64 14.89
N ILE A 29 6.12 10.64 14.04
CA ILE A 29 7.06 11.00 12.97
C ILE A 29 8.43 11.37 13.56
N TYR A 30 8.48 12.14 14.65
CA TYR A 30 9.72 12.48 15.31
C TYR A 30 10.47 11.23 15.81
N GLU A 31 9.77 10.31 16.47
CA GLU A 31 10.37 9.11 17.04
C GLU A 31 10.82 8.13 15.94
N MET A 32 10.05 7.98 14.85
CA MET A 32 10.43 7.16 13.70
C MET A 32 11.61 7.74 12.93
N VAL A 33 11.57 9.03 12.60
CA VAL A 33 12.57 9.66 11.71
C VAL A 33 13.86 10.01 12.45
N TYR A 34 13.77 10.50 13.67
CA TYR A 34 14.95 11.00 14.38
C TYR A 34 15.49 10.04 15.45
N LEU A 35 14.66 9.17 15.99
CA LEU A 35 15.08 8.17 16.98
C LEU A 35 15.20 6.77 16.38
N ASN A 36 14.91 6.62 15.08
CA ASN A 36 14.96 5.36 14.35
C ASN A 36 14.16 4.23 15.05
N LYS A 37 13.03 4.60 15.67
CA LYS A 37 12.14 3.62 16.30
C LYS A 37 11.21 3.10 15.23
N ALA A 38 11.31 1.81 14.93
CA ALA A 38 10.42 1.13 13.98
C ALA A 38 8.97 1.05 14.47
N PHE A 39 8.75 1.22 15.79
CA PHE A 39 7.44 1.14 16.42
C PHE A 39 7.38 2.07 17.64
N VAL A 40 6.31 2.84 17.76
CA VAL A 40 6.03 3.68 18.91
C VAL A 40 4.69 3.28 19.49
N GLU A 41 4.71 2.70 20.67
CA GLU A 41 3.51 2.23 21.37
C GLU A 41 2.54 3.40 21.61
N GLY A 42 1.28 3.24 21.18
CA GLY A 42 0.24 4.27 21.31
C GLY A 42 0.24 5.37 20.22
N ILE A 43 1.12 5.30 19.21
CA ILE A 43 1.19 6.26 18.09
C ILE A 43 1.38 5.52 16.76
N THR A 44 0.66 4.43 16.56
CA THR A 44 0.54 3.83 15.24
C THR A 44 -0.48 4.62 14.43
N MET A 45 -0.17 4.89 13.16
CA MET A 45 -1.12 5.53 12.24
C MET A 45 -2.41 4.69 12.14
N PHE A 46 -2.30 3.38 12.34
CA PHE A 46 -3.40 2.43 12.31
C PHE A 46 -3.53 1.72 13.66
N ASN A 47 -4.75 1.73 14.21
CA ASN A 47 -5.06 0.97 15.41
C ASN A 47 -5.15 -0.53 15.07
N SER A 48 -4.40 -1.35 15.77
CA SER A 48 -4.42 -2.82 15.57
C SER A 48 -5.80 -3.43 15.80
N GLU A 49 -6.58 -2.87 16.71
CA GLU A 49 -7.92 -3.34 17.04
C GLU A 49 -8.90 -3.10 15.88
N ASP A 50 -8.80 -1.93 15.23
CA ASP A 50 -9.63 -1.62 14.05
C ASP A 50 -9.28 -2.54 12.87
N ILE A 51 -8.00 -2.83 12.66
CA ILE A 51 -7.57 -3.80 11.63
C ILE A 51 -8.09 -5.20 11.96
N ASP A 52 -8.03 -5.62 13.23
CA ASP A 52 -8.49 -6.95 13.65
C ASP A 52 -10.01 -7.11 13.49
N GLN A 53 -10.79 -6.03 13.65
CA GLN A 53 -12.23 -6.04 13.39
C GLN A 53 -12.60 -6.12 11.91
N CYS A 54 -11.65 -5.86 11.00
CA CYS A 54 -11.83 -5.99 9.56
C CYS A 54 -11.56 -7.40 9.03
N ARG A 55 -11.23 -8.37 9.89
CA ARG A 55 -10.99 -9.78 9.50
C ARG A 55 -12.29 -10.50 9.20
N ASP A 56 -12.32 -11.21 8.09
CA ASP A 56 -13.43 -12.08 7.70
C ASP A 56 -12.97 -13.54 7.62
N VAL A 57 -13.33 -14.32 8.63
CA VAL A 57 -12.97 -15.74 8.75
C VAL A 57 -13.75 -16.65 7.79
N ASN A 58 -14.79 -16.13 7.13
CA ASN A 58 -15.59 -16.87 6.17
C ASN A 58 -15.14 -16.64 4.72
N ARG A 59 -14.25 -15.67 4.49
CA ARG A 59 -13.78 -15.32 3.16
C ARG A 59 -12.34 -15.77 2.93
N VAL A 60 -12.09 -16.32 1.75
CA VAL A 60 -10.74 -16.72 1.34
C VAL A 60 -10.20 -15.81 0.23
N VAL A 61 -8.88 -15.74 0.14
CA VAL A 61 -8.17 -15.03 -0.93
C VAL A 61 -8.60 -15.58 -2.30
N GLY A 62 -8.73 -14.69 -3.29
CA GLY A 62 -9.23 -15.03 -4.62
C GLY A 62 -10.74 -14.93 -4.78
N GLN A 63 -11.50 -14.80 -3.71
CA GLN A 63 -12.95 -14.58 -3.81
C GLN A 63 -13.27 -13.12 -4.12
N VAL A 64 -14.00 -12.92 -5.21
CA VAL A 64 -14.51 -11.60 -5.65
C VAL A 64 -15.98 -11.53 -5.30
N PRO A 65 -16.41 -10.64 -4.39
CA PRO A 65 -17.82 -10.47 -4.05
C PRO A 65 -18.63 -9.95 -5.24
N ALA A 66 -19.88 -10.39 -5.35
CA ALA A 66 -20.78 -9.90 -6.40
C ALA A 66 -21.07 -8.41 -6.26
N GLY A 67 -21.31 -7.72 -7.37
CA GLY A 67 -21.59 -6.29 -7.38
C GLY A 67 -20.39 -5.39 -7.08
N THR A 68 -19.17 -5.93 -7.22
CA THR A 68 -17.94 -5.17 -7.05
C THR A 68 -17.20 -4.99 -8.37
N TYR A 69 -16.36 -3.95 -8.46
CA TYR A 69 -15.38 -3.82 -9.52
C TYR A 69 -13.97 -4.04 -8.97
N LEU A 70 -13.07 -4.52 -9.84
CA LEU A 70 -11.70 -4.84 -9.46
C LEU A 70 -10.74 -3.70 -9.82
N VAL A 71 -9.85 -3.39 -8.90
CA VAL A 71 -8.73 -2.48 -9.11
C VAL A 71 -7.48 -3.04 -8.44
N ALA A 72 -6.34 -2.95 -9.10
CA ALA A 72 -5.06 -3.31 -8.50
C ALA A 72 -4.13 -2.13 -8.38
N GLY A 73 -3.39 -2.09 -7.28
CA GLY A 73 -2.21 -1.26 -7.09
C GLY A 73 -0.94 -2.07 -7.37
N LEU A 74 -0.01 -1.48 -8.08
CA LEU A 74 1.33 -2.01 -8.31
C LEU A 74 2.36 -1.00 -7.82
N ASP A 75 3.13 -1.39 -6.82
CA ASP A 75 4.35 -0.71 -6.40
C ASP A 75 5.55 -1.49 -6.96
N PRO A 76 6.11 -1.04 -8.10
CA PRO A 76 7.18 -1.76 -8.74
C PRO A 76 8.51 -1.38 -8.10
N ALA A 77 9.35 -2.38 -7.87
CA ALA A 77 10.73 -2.19 -7.42
C ALA A 77 11.72 -2.41 -8.56
N SER A 78 12.81 -1.65 -8.56
CA SER A 78 13.98 -1.95 -9.42
C SER A 78 14.86 -3.03 -8.79
N THR A 79 14.94 -3.00 -7.47
CA THR A 79 15.61 -3.97 -6.59
C THR A 79 14.78 -4.12 -5.33
N GLY A 80 14.77 -5.29 -4.72
CA GLY A 80 13.98 -5.58 -3.54
C GLY A 80 12.64 -6.23 -3.89
N PHE A 81 11.56 -5.82 -3.26
CA PHE A 81 10.25 -6.45 -3.39
C PHE A 81 9.30 -5.59 -4.23
N GLN A 82 8.72 -6.21 -5.26
CA GLN A 82 7.56 -5.67 -5.97
C GLN A 82 6.30 -6.09 -5.25
N ALA A 83 5.42 -5.14 -4.96
CA ALA A 83 4.13 -5.40 -4.32
C ALA A 83 2.96 -5.13 -5.25
N CYS A 84 2.01 -6.06 -5.27
CA CYS A 84 0.72 -5.91 -5.96
C CYS A 84 -0.42 -6.19 -4.97
N PHE A 85 -1.42 -5.33 -4.96
CA PHE A 85 -2.64 -5.47 -4.16
C PHE A 85 -3.86 -5.45 -5.06
N LEU A 86 -4.71 -6.48 -4.96
CA LEU A 86 -5.97 -6.54 -5.69
C LEU A 86 -7.14 -6.30 -4.74
N TRP A 87 -7.92 -5.29 -5.06
CA TRP A 87 -9.13 -4.92 -4.33
C TRP A 87 -10.38 -5.10 -5.18
N ALA A 88 -11.44 -5.59 -4.55
CA ALA A 88 -12.79 -5.52 -5.07
C ALA A 88 -13.53 -4.43 -4.30
N VAL A 89 -14.08 -3.45 -5.00
CA VAL A 89 -14.75 -2.30 -4.41
C VAL A 89 -16.24 -2.33 -4.74
N ASN A 90 -17.07 -2.27 -3.72
CA ASN A 90 -18.51 -2.13 -3.91
C ASN A 90 -18.87 -0.63 -4.03
N PRO A 91 -19.39 -0.18 -5.18
CA PRO A 91 -19.65 1.24 -5.42
C PRO A 91 -20.79 1.80 -4.56
N ASP A 92 -21.73 0.97 -4.11
CA ASP A 92 -22.91 1.41 -3.36
C ASP A 92 -22.60 1.62 -1.88
N SER A 93 -21.80 0.72 -1.29
CA SER A 93 -21.47 0.76 0.14
C SER A 93 -20.09 1.36 0.43
N GLY A 94 -19.21 1.48 -0.56
CA GLY A 94 -17.81 1.86 -0.36
C GLY A 94 -16.94 0.76 0.26
N MET A 95 -17.48 -0.45 0.48
CA MET A 95 -16.73 -1.58 1.00
C MET A 95 -15.61 -1.98 0.06
N MET A 96 -14.42 -2.18 0.61
CA MET A 96 -13.22 -2.65 -0.07
C MET A 96 -12.83 -4.03 0.44
N TYR A 97 -12.79 -5.00 -0.45
CA TYR A 97 -12.44 -6.38 -0.15
C TYR A 97 -11.06 -6.68 -0.70
N LEU A 98 -10.12 -7.05 0.17
CA LEU A 98 -8.82 -7.54 -0.28
C LEU A 98 -9.03 -8.89 -0.96
N VAL A 99 -8.72 -8.97 -2.26
CA VAL A 99 -8.89 -10.19 -3.05
C VAL A 99 -7.61 -10.99 -3.13
N ASP A 100 -6.49 -10.33 -3.45
CA ASP A 100 -5.20 -11.00 -3.56
C ASP A 100 -4.04 -10.04 -3.28
N ILE A 101 -2.89 -10.61 -2.92
CA ILE A 101 -1.62 -9.90 -2.73
C ILE A 101 -0.50 -10.71 -3.37
N GLU A 102 0.40 -10.02 -4.05
CA GLU A 102 1.72 -10.52 -4.42
C GLU A 102 2.79 -9.59 -3.83
N ASN A 103 3.77 -10.19 -3.18
CA ASN A 103 4.95 -9.50 -2.68
C ASN A 103 6.15 -10.38 -3.03
N GLU A 104 6.74 -10.16 -4.20
CA GLU A 104 7.78 -11.00 -4.76
C GLU A 104 9.12 -10.26 -4.79
N GLU A 105 10.19 -10.96 -4.41
CA GLU A 105 11.54 -10.44 -4.54
C GLU A 105 11.92 -10.33 -6.03
N GLY A 106 12.66 -9.29 -6.34
CA GLY A 106 12.97 -8.92 -7.71
C GLY A 106 12.03 -7.80 -8.17
N GLY A 107 12.19 -7.36 -9.38
CA GLY A 107 11.42 -6.24 -9.85
C GLY A 107 11.65 -5.94 -11.32
N GLY A 108 11.33 -4.71 -11.68
CA GLY A 108 11.49 -4.20 -13.03
C GLY A 108 10.33 -4.52 -13.96
N VAL A 109 10.51 -4.14 -15.21
CA VAL A 109 9.48 -4.22 -16.25
C VAL A 109 9.01 -5.66 -16.49
N ALA A 110 9.93 -6.62 -16.47
CA ALA A 110 9.61 -8.04 -16.73
C ALA A 110 8.69 -8.63 -15.65
N GLN A 111 8.95 -8.32 -14.38
CA GLN A 111 8.13 -8.80 -13.27
C GLN A 111 6.76 -8.11 -13.28
N ALA A 112 6.68 -6.80 -13.50
CA ALA A 112 5.42 -6.08 -13.65
C ALA A 112 4.55 -6.68 -14.78
N LYS A 113 5.15 -6.97 -15.94
CA LYS A 113 4.48 -7.61 -17.07
C LYS A 113 3.91 -8.98 -16.69
N LYS A 114 4.67 -9.78 -15.95
CA LYS A 114 4.23 -11.11 -15.46
C LYS A 114 3.01 -10.98 -14.55
N SER A 115 3.04 -10.05 -13.56
CA SER A 115 1.93 -9.82 -12.64
C SER A 115 0.68 -9.32 -13.36
N ILE A 116 0.80 -8.36 -14.29
CA ILE A 116 -0.32 -7.85 -15.08
C ILE A 116 -0.99 -8.95 -15.87
N LYS A 117 -0.21 -9.80 -16.57
CA LYS A 117 -0.74 -10.92 -17.34
C LYS A 117 -1.43 -11.96 -16.46
N LYS A 118 -0.74 -12.39 -15.38
CA LYS A 118 -1.25 -13.40 -14.43
C LYS A 118 -2.60 -12.97 -13.83
N TRP A 119 -2.72 -11.71 -13.41
CA TRP A 119 -3.96 -11.25 -12.78
C TRP A 119 -5.07 -10.95 -13.80
N TYR A 120 -4.73 -10.56 -15.02
CA TYR A 120 -5.71 -10.52 -16.10
C TYR A 120 -6.27 -11.91 -16.38
N GLU A 121 -5.43 -12.92 -16.52
CA GLU A 121 -5.85 -14.31 -16.79
C GLU A 121 -6.68 -14.89 -15.62
N LYS A 122 -6.29 -14.59 -14.38
CA LYS A 122 -6.96 -15.15 -13.19
C LYS A 122 -8.27 -14.43 -12.84
N TYR A 123 -8.30 -13.11 -12.98
CA TYR A 123 -9.39 -12.26 -12.45
C TYR A 123 -10.08 -11.42 -13.52
N SER A 124 -9.66 -11.47 -14.77
CA SER A 124 -10.08 -10.53 -15.81
C SER A 124 -9.87 -9.07 -15.41
N LEU A 125 -8.78 -8.82 -14.66
CA LEU A 125 -8.47 -7.52 -14.09
C LEU A 125 -8.08 -6.54 -15.19
N ALA A 126 -8.89 -5.49 -15.35
CA ALA A 126 -8.71 -4.50 -16.40
C ALA A 126 -8.21 -3.12 -15.91
N HIS A 127 -8.19 -2.87 -14.60
CA HIS A 127 -7.76 -1.57 -14.06
C HIS A 127 -6.59 -1.69 -13.09
N TRP A 128 -5.48 -1.02 -13.43
CA TRP A 128 -4.26 -0.97 -12.64
C TRP A 128 -3.86 0.46 -12.33
N VAL A 129 -3.50 0.71 -11.08
CA VAL A 129 -2.83 1.93 -10.63
C VAL A 129 -1.38 1.57 -10.35
N ILE A 130 -0.46 2.19 -11.09
CA ILE A 130 0.98 1.91 -11.01
C ILE A 130 1.68 3.11 -10.40
N GLU A 131 2.41 2.91 -9.31
CA GLU A 131 3.24 3.96 -8.75
C GLU A 131 4.32 4.39 -9.74
N GLU A 132 4.43 5.71 -10.01
CA GLU A 132 5.35 6.27 -11.00
C GLU A 132 6.39 7.20 -10.36
N ASN A 133 7.31 6.64 -9.60
CA ASN A 133 8.48 7.37 -9.09
C ASN A 133 9.72 6.95 -9.88
N GLY A 134 10.24 7.84 -10.73
CA GLY A 134 11.49 7.59 -11.46
C GLY A 134 11.36 6.54 -12.57
N PHE A 135 12.05 5.39 -12.43
CA PHE A 135 12.14 4.35 -13.47
C PHE A 135 10.80 3.67 -13.76
N GLN A 136 9.84 3.73 -12.84
CA GLN A 136 8.54 3.06 -12.96
C GLN A 136 7.71 3.56 -14.15
N LYS A 137 7.99 4.78 -14.64
CA LYS A 137 7.44 5.25 -15.91
C LYS A 137 7.79 4.33 -17.08
N ALA A 138 8.93 3.63 -17.01
CA ALA A 138 9.35 2.70 -18.04
C ALA A 138 8.38 1.51 -18.19
N ILE A 139 7.68 1.10 -17.11
CA ILE A 139 6.70 0.01 -17.17
C ILE A 139 5.54 0.39 -18.09
N ARG A 140 4.94 1.56 -17.90
CA ARG A 140 3.84 2.03 -18.76
C ARG A 140 4.30 2.41 -20.19
N GLN A 141 5.59 2.68 -20.35
CA GLN A 141 6.18 3.01 -21.66
C GLN A 141 6.68 1.77 -22.41
N ASP A 142 6.82 0.63 -21.73
CA ASP A 142 7.23 -0.63 -22.34
C ASP A 142 6.29 -1.03 -23.48
N ARG A 143 6.87 -1.34 -24.64
CA ARG A 143 6.12 -1.65 -25.86
C ARG A 143 5.24 -2.87 -25.69
N ASP A 144 5.77 -3.94 -25.13
CA ASP A 144 5.05 -5.19 -24.99
C ASP A 144 3.88 -5.06 -23.99
N ILE A 145 4.06 -4.27 -22.91
CA ILE A 145 2.99 -3.99 -21.95
C ILE A 145 1.89 -3.16 -22.62
N LYS A 146 2.24 -2.13 -23.37
CA LYS A 146 1.28 -1.31 -24.12
C LYS A 146 0.48 -2.12 -25.12
N GLU A 147 1.16 -2.92 -25.95
CA GLU A 147 0.51 -3.74 -26.97
C GLU A 147 -0.41 -4.80 -26.33
N TYR A 148 0.05 -5.44 -25.26
CA TYR A 148 -0.77 -6.41 -24.51
C TYR A 148 -1.98 -5.75 -23.87
N SER A 149 -1.78 -4.63 -23.16
CA SER A 149 -2.85 -3.91 -22.48
C SER A 149 -3.89 -3.37 -23.45
N ALA A 150 -3.46 -2.79 -24.57
CA ALA A 150 -4.37 -2.32 -25.62
C ALA A 150 -5.22 -3.46 -26.20
N ARG A 151 -4.60 -4.60 -26.49
CA ARG A 151 -5.30 -5.77 -27.03
C ARG A 151 -6.32 -6.36 -26.06
N MET A 152 -6.01 -6.35 -24.75
CA MET A 152 -6.85 -6.95 -23.71
C MET A 152 -7.80 -5.94 -23.05
N GLY A 153 -7.77 -4.67 -23.44
CA GLY A 153 -8.60 -3.63 -22.83
C GLY A 153 -8.17 -3.29 -21.40
N ILE A 154 -6.88 -3.46 -21.05
CA ILE A 154 -6.35 -3.18 -19.74
C ILE A 154 -5.98 -1.70 -19.64
N HIS A 155 -6.55 -1.02 -18.67
CA HIS A 155 -6.22 0.37 -18.35
C HIS A 155 -5.09 0.44 -17.32
N LEU A 156 -4.01 1.11 -17.67
CA LEU A 156 -2.85 1.34 -16.80
C LEU A 156 -2.78 2.82 -16.44
N GLU A 157 -3.15 3.15 -15.22
CA GLU A 157 -3.08 4.49 -14.65
C GLU A 157 -1.76 4.69 -13.90
N GLY A 158 -1.08 5.80 -14.14
CA GLY A 158 0.13 6.16 -13.40
C GLY A 158 -0.20 7.05 -12.22
N HIS A 159 0.28 6.70 -11.05
CA HIS A 159 0.15 7.50 -9.84
C HIS A 159 1.50 8.01 -9.37
N GLN A 160 1.65 9.32 -9.25
CA GLN A 160 2.86 9.92 -8.72
C GLN A 160 2.74 10.11 -7.21
N THR A 161 3.44 9.28 -6.46
CA THR A 161 3.55 9.41 -5.01
C THR A 161 4.61 10.46 -4.69
N GLN A 162 4.17 11.70 -4.44
CA GLN A 162 5.04 12.79 -3.99
C GLN A 162 4.89 13.00 -2.48
N LYS A 163 4.96 14.26 -2.02
CA LYS A 163 4.74 14.65 -0.63
C LYS A 163 3.38 14.22 -0.05
N ASN A 164 2.45 13.83 -0.92
CA ASN A 164 1.10 13.41 -0.57
C ASN A 164 1.03 12.07 0.18
N LYS A 165 2.12 11.27 0.22
CA LYS A 165 2.13 9.99 0.97
C LYS A 165 1.74 10.17 2.44
N PHE A 166 2.09 11.31 3.01
CA PHE A 166 1.81 11.66 4.41
C PHE A 166 0.65 12.66 4.57
N ASP A 167 -0.08 12.93 3.49
CA ASP A 167 -1.27 13.78 3.56
C ASP A 167 -2.37 13.04 4.31
N PRO A 168 -2.99 13.64 5.35
CA PRO A 168 -4.00 12.98 6.16
C PRO A 168 -5.31 12.73 5.39
N ILE A 169 -5.55 13.42 4.27
CA ILE A 169 -6.79 13.30 3.48
C ILE A 169 -6.58 12.38 2.28
N TYR A 170 -5.40 12.45 1.62
CA TYR A 170 -5.13 11.74 0.35
C TYR A 170 -3.99 10.74 0.46
N GLY A 171 -3.25 10.72 1.57
CA GLY A 171 -2.13 9.82 1.81
C GLY A 171 -2.54 8.51 2.47
N VAL A 172 -1.55 7.75 2.89
CA VAL A 172 -1.73 6.48 3.60
C VAL A 172 -2.62 6.65 4.84
N GLY A 173 -2.55 7.81 5.52
CA GLY A 173 -3.38 8.14 6.69
C GLY A 173 -4.89 8.14 6.42
N SER A 174 -5.32 8.40 5.17
CA SER A 174 -6.75 8.36 4.82
C SER A 174 -7.36 6.96 4.96
N MET A 175 -6.54 5.92 4.88
CA MET A 175 -7.00 4.55 5.08
C MET A 175 -7.40 4.25 6.53
N GLN A 176 -6.92 5.03 7.50
CA GLN A 176 -7.29 4.89 8.91
C GLN A 176 -8.81 4.93 9.08
N GLN A 177 -9.46 5.91 8.46
CA GLN A 177 -10.92 6.06 8.52
C GLN A 177 -11.66 4.85 7.94
N LEU A 178 -11.11 4.21 6.90
CA LEU A 178 -11.72 3.02 6.30
C LEU A 178 -11.67 1.83 7.27
N PHE A 179 -10.60 1.69 8.06
CA PHE A 179 -10.52 0.67 9.11
C PHE A 179 -11.47 0.98 10.27
N GLU A 180 -11.50 2.21 10.78
CA GLU A 180 -12.39 2.65 11.85
C GLU A 180 -13.87 2.45 11.50
N GLN A 181 -14.23 2.72 10.24
CA GLN A 181 -15.59 2.54 9.73
C GLN A 181 -15.88 1.10 9.28
N LYS A 182 -14.91 0.19 9.37
CA LYS A 182 -15.01 -1.21 8.93
C LYS A 182 -15.39 -1.36 7.44
N LEU A 183 -14.92 -0.41 6.63
CA LEU A 183 -15.10 -0.45 5.18
C LEU A 183 -14.02 -1.29 4.47
N ILE A 184 -13.08 -1.87 5.20
CA ILE A 184 -12.11 -2.82 4.69
C ILE A 184 -12.48 -4.22 5.17
N ASN A 185 -12.39 -5.21 4.27
CA ASN A 185 -12.60 -6.61 4.58
C ASN A 185 -11.37 -7.43 4.17
N LEU A 186 -10.74 -8.05 5.15
CA LEU A 186 -9.53 -8.85 4.98
C LEU A 186 -9.87 -10.34 5.06
N PRO A 187 -9.47 -11.18 4.08
CA PRO A 187 -9.78 -12.60 4.10
C PRO A 187 -8.92 -13.35 5.13
N TYR A 188 -9.56 -14.13 6.00
CA TYR A 188 -8.93 -14.98 7.01
C TYR A 188 -9.49 -16.41 7.04
N GLY A 189 -10.27 -16.83 6.03
CA GLY A 189 -10.93 -18.13 5.98
C GLY A 189 -10.04 -19.34 5.66
N SER A 190 -8.73 -19.11 5.42
CA SER A 190 -7.75 -20.17 5.19
C SER A 190 -6.36 -19.74 5.62
N ALA A 191 -5.44 -20.69 5.81
CA ALA A 191 -4.03 -20.40 6.15
C ALA A 191 -3.34 -19.53 5.08
N GLU A 192 -3.65 -19.73 3.79
CA GLU A 192 -3.14 -18.86 2.70
C GLU A 192 -3.69 -17.43 2.85
N SER A 193 -4.98 -17.31 3.13
CA SER A 193 -5.63 -16.00 3.30
C SER A 193 -5.06 -15.25 4.49
N GLU A 194 -4.84 -15.93 5.60
CA GLU A 194 -4.20 -15.35 6.78
C GLU A 194 -2.78 -14.87 6.48
N THR A 195 -1.98 -15.71 5.80
CA THR A 195 -0.61 -15.36 5.41
C THR A 195 -0.59 -14.10 4.56
N LYS A 196 -1.42 -14.02 3.52
CA LYS A 196 -1.50 -12.87 2.61
C LYS A 196 -2.03 -11.61 3.32
N SER A 197 -3.07 -11.72 4.12
CA SER A 197 -3.60 -10.60 4.90
C SER A 197 -2.59 -10.08 5.92
N ASN A 198 -1.78 -10.96 6.51
CA ASN A 198 -0.70 -10.56 7.42
C ASN A 198 0.47 -9.86 6.70
N ILE A 199 0.72 -10.16 5.40
CA ILE A 199 1.66 -9.38 4.59
C ILE A 199 1.16 -7.93 4.48
N TYR A 200 -0.11 -7.73 4.15
CA TYR A 200 -0.72 -6.40 4.09
C TYR A 200 -0.64 -5.67 5.43
N ARG A 201 -1.02 -6.33 6.52
CA ARG A 201 -0.97 -5.76 7.87
C ARG A 201 0.43 -5.27 8.28
N ARG A 202 1.48 -5.96 7.85
CA ARG A 202 2.88 -5.58 8.17
C ARG A 202 3.36 -4.35 7.41
N GLN A 203 2.62 -3.92 6.41
CA GLN A 203 2.95 -2.73 5.60
C GLN A 203 2.18 -1.48 6.06
N LEU A 204 1.20 -1.63 6.94
CA LEU A 204 0.49 -0.56 7.64
C LEU A 204 1.28 -0.13 8.87
#